data_2026ff6d95c4a0d6aa0b4baffa6c904f
#
_entry.id   2026ff6d95c4a0d6aa0b4baffa6c904f
#
_cell.length_a   1.000
_cell.length_b   1.000
_cell.length_c   1.000
_cell.angle_alpha   90.00
_cell.angle_beta   90.00
_cell.angle_gamma   90.00
#
_symmetry.space_group_name_H-M   'P 1'
#
loop_
_entity.id
_entity.type
_entity.pdbx_description
1 polymer ?
#
loop_
_entity_poly.entity_id
_entity_poly.type
_entity_poly.pdbx_seq_one_letter_code
_entity_poly.pdbx_strand_id
1 'polypeptide(L)'
;MNALELKGLRKTYSGGFEALKGIDLDVKQGDFYALLGPNGAGKSTTIGIISSLVNKTSGKVSVFGFDIDTHLEEAKQHLGLVPQEFNFNQFETVEQIVTQQAGYYGVSRTLAKERAKKYLTQLELWDKKDERARNLSGGMKRRLMIARALMHEPKLLILDEPTAGVDIELRRSMWTFLQEINRQGITIILTTHYLEEAEMLCRNIGIIQRGELIENTSMKSLLNKLQVETFILDLDTSESVPQLQGVLKQSEKEGSIEIELDKTQGLNDVFSQLTELGIKVLSMRNKANRLEELFVSLVKNEK
;
A
#
# COMPACT_ATOMS: atom_id res chain seq x y z
N MET A 1 5.14 12.48 -17.22
CA MET A 1 5.52 13.46 -16.17
C MET A 1 5.68 12.71 -14.86
N ASN A 2 6.62 13.12 -13.96
CA ASN A 2 6.69 12.55 -12.62
C ASN A 2 5.70 13.27 -11.70
N ALA A 3 4.93 12.53 -10.93
CA ALA A 3 4.09 13.06 -9.88
C ALA A 3 4.89 13.35 -8.60
N LEU A 4 5.88 12.51 -8.32
CA LEU A 4 6.85 12.68 -7.25
C LEU A 4 8.25 12.37 -7.79
N GLU A 5 9.22 13.18 -7.41
CA GLU A 5 10.63 12.96 -7.67
C GLU A 5 11.45 13.24 -6.41
N LEU A 6 12.21 12.24 -5.96
CA LEU A 6 13.18 12.35 -4.87
C LEU A 6 14.57 12.15 -5.46
N LYS A 7 15.52 13.04 -5.15
CA LYS A 7 16.91 12.93 -5.59
C LYS A 7 17.87 13.07 -4.42
N GLY A 8 18.59 12.00 -4.12
CA GLY A 8 19.58 11.94 -3.06
C GLY A 8 19.01 12.33 -1.69
N LEU A 9 17.74 11.97 -1.40
CA LEU A 9 17.04 12.41 -0.20
C LEU A 9 17.69 11.84 1.05
N ARG A 10 18.18 12.71 1.95
CA ARG A 10 18.81 12.32 3.23
C ARG A 10 18.10 12.95 4.40
N LYS A 11 18.05 12.22 5.49
CA LYS A 11 17.58 12.70 6.79
C LYS A 11 18.43 12.13 7.92
N THR A 12 19.10 13.03 8.64
CA THR A 12 19.74 12.74 9.92
C THR A 12 18.99 13.52 11.01
N TYR A 13 18.57 12.83 12.06
CA TYR A 13 17.94 13.44 13.24
C TYR A 13 18.97 13.96 14.24
N SER A 14 18.51 14.82 15.16
CA SER A 14 19.32 15.23 16.32
C SER A 14 19.76 13.99 17.10
N GLY A 15 21.05 13.79 17.30
CA GLY A 15 21.59 12.57 17.88
C GLY A 15 22.31 11.64 16.89
N GLY A 16 22.42 12.04 15.62
CA GLY A 16 23.24 11.34 14.61
C GLY A 16 22.56 10.16 13.93
N PHE A 17 21.31 9.85 14.26
CA PHE A 17 20.57 8.76 13.58
C PHE A 17 20.21 9.14 12.15
N GLU A 18 20.83 8.48 11.17
CA GLU A 18 20.55 8.66 9.74
C GLU A 18 19.37 7.77 9.32
N ALA A 19 18.21 8.40 9.22
CA ALA A 19 16.95 7.73 8.86
C ALA A 19 16.80 7.51 7.35
N LEU A 20 17.40 8.38 6.52
CA LEU A 20 17.43 8.25 5.06
C LEU A 20 18.86 8.53 4.57
N LYS A 21 19.38 7.67 3.70
CA LYS A 21 20.77 7.64 3.27
C LYS A 21 21.00 7.97 1.80
N GLY A 22 20.11 8.79 1.22
CA GLY A 22 20.21 9.19 -0.19
C GLY A 22 19.24 8.40 -1.07
N ILE A 23 17.93 8.56 -0.81
CA ILE A 23 16.89 7.88 -1.59
C ILE A 23 16.67 8.62 -2.91
N ASP A 24 16.70 7.87 -4.02
CA ASP A 24 16.27 8.30 -5.34
C ASP A 24 14.99 7.54 -5.71
N LEU A 25 13.90 8.26 -6.00
CA LEU A 25 12.61 7.69 -6.30
C LEU A 25 11.82 8.57 -7.27
N ASP A 26 11.33 7.96 -8.35
CA ASP A 26 10.42 8.57 -9.31
C ASP A 26 9.09 7.84 -9.33
N VAL A 27 7.99 8.56 -9.06
CA VAL A 27 6.63 8.04 -9.23
C VAL A 27 5.96 8.75 -10.40
N LYS A 28 5.49 8.00 -11.37
CA LYS A 28 4.84 8.54 -12.57
C LYS A 28 3.42 9.03 -12.27
N GLN A 29 2.98 10.04 -13.00
CA GLN A 29 1.60 10.52 -12.93
C GLN A 29 0.62 9.39 -13.26
N GLY A 30 -0.45 9.27 -12.49
CA GLY A 30 -1.49 8.26 -12.62
C GLY A 30 -1.07 6.88 -12.12
N ASP A 31 0.12 6.75 -11.53
CA ASP A 31 0.55 5.47 -10.95
C ASP A 31 -0.15 5.16 -9.62
N PHE A 32 -0.20 3.87 -9.30
CA PHE A 32 -0.52 3.38 -7.97
C PHE A 32 0.72 2.66 -7.46
N TYR A 33 1.45 3.32 -6.57
CA TYR A 33 2.78 2.95 -6.13
C TYR A 33 2.78 2.49 -4.68
N ALA A 34 3.39 1.34 -4.38
CA ALA A 34 3.61 0.87 -3.03
C ALA A 34 4.99 1.30 -2.51
N LEU A 35 5.05 1.87 -1.31
CA LEU A 35 6.30 2.12 -0.59
C LEU A 35 6.34 1.21 0.64
N LEU A 36 7.08 0.10 0.55
CA LEU A 36 7.14 -0.92 1.58
C LEU A 36 8.46 -0.89 2.34
N GLY A 37 8.49 -1.59 3.47
CA GLY A 37 9.68 -1.76 4.30
C GLY A 37 9.31 -2.09 5.73
N PRO A 38 10.21 -2.65 6.54
CA PRO A 38 9.98 -2.93 7.94
C PRO A 38 9.76 -1.65 8.76
N ASN A 39 9.33 -1.81 10.02
CA ASN A 39 9.23 -0.68 10.93
C ASN A 39 10.62 -0.06 11.16
N GLY A 40 10.67 1.28 11.15
CA GLY A 40 11.93 2.02 11.25
C GLY A 40 12.76 2.08 9.95
N ALA A 41 12.29 1.53 8.83
CA ALA A 41 13.00 1.55 7.55
C ALA A 41 13.18 2.95 6.93
N GLY A 42 12.36 3.94 7.32
CA GLY A 42 12.40 5.30 6.78
C GLY A 42 11.13 5.73 6.03
N LYS A 43 10.10 4.87 5.90
CA LYS A 43 8.85 5.18 5.19
C LYS A 43 8.17 6.45 5.69
N SER A 44 7.84 6.50 6.98
CA SER A 44 7.15 7.66 7.58
C SER A 44 8.02 8.93 7.57
N THR A 45 9.35 8.78 7.64
CA THR A 45 10.28 9.89 7.45
C THR A 45 10.22 10.43 6.02
N THR A 46 10.19 9.55 5.03
CA THR A 46 10.05 9.92 3.62
C THR A 46 8.73 10.65 3.36
N ILE A 47 7.61 10.09 3.83
CA ILE A 47 6.29 10.74 3.74
C ILE A 47 6.27 12.08 4.46
N GLY A 48 6.83 12.13 5.68
CA GLY A 48 6.91 13.38 6.46
C GLY A 48 7.67 14.47 5.74
N ILE A 49 8.74 14.16 5.00
CA ILE A 49 9.49 15.14 4.20
C ILE A 49 8.68 15.57 2.98
N ILE A 50 8.09 14.64 2.23
CA ILE A 50 7.27 14.97 1.05
C ILE A 50 6.10 15.89 1.43
N SER A 51 5.49 15.66 2.58
CA SER A 51 4.39 16.48 3.11
C SER A 51 4.84 17.73 3.87
N SER A 52 6.16 17.96 3.95
CA SER A 52 6.77 19.09 4.69
C SER A 52 6.44 19.14 6.19
N LEU A 53 6.16 17.99 6.78
CA LEU A 53 6.02 17.78 8.23
C LEU A 53 7.39 17.53 8.89
N VAL A 54 8.37 17.06 8.12
CA VAL A 54 9.74 16.77 8.54
C VAL A 54 10.69 17.51 7.60
N ASN A 55 11.64 18.26 8.16
CA ASN A 55 12.68 18.89 7.35
C ASN A 55 13.73 17.85 6.93
N LYS A 56 14.04 17.79 5.64
CA LYS A 56 15.16 16.99 5.12
C LYS A 56 16.51 17.55 5.57
N THR A 57 17.55 16.73 5.57
CA THR A 57 18.93 17.18 5.78
C THR A 57 19.57 17.63 4.47
N SER A 58 19.35 16.88 3.38
CA SER A 58 19.82 17.22 2.04
C SER A 58 19.02 16.45 0.98
N GLY A 59 19.32 16.71 -0.29
CA GLY A 59 18.61 16.13 -1.44
C GLY A 59 17.50 17.06 -1.94
N LYS A 60 16.79 16.61 -2.99
CA LYS A 60 15.69 17.36 -3.61
C LYS A 60 14.41 16.55 -3.57
N VAL A 61 13.28 17.24 -3.41
CA VAL A 61 11.93 16.67 -3.47
C VAL A 61 11.08 17.58 -4.34
N SER A 62 10.45 17.02 -5.36
CA SER A 62 9.48 17.78 -6.15
C SER A 62 8.17 17.00 -6.35
N VAL A 63 7.07 17.71 -6.27
CA VAL A 63 5.70 17.20 -6.49
C VAL A 63 5.16 17.88 -7.75
N PHE A 64 4.86 17.12 -8.79
CA PHE A 64 4.46 17.62 -10.10
C PHE A 64 5.39 18.70 -10.67
N GLY A 65 6.70 18.59 -10.40
CA GLY A 65 7.72 19.55 -10.84
C GLY A 65 7.93 20.74 -9.90
N PHE A 66 7.10 20.92 -8.88
CA PHE A 66 7.25 21.96 -7.86
C PHE A 66 8.18 21.46 -6.75
N ASP A 67 9.34 22.09 -6.62
CA ASP A 67 10.30 21.80 -5.56
C ASP A 67 9.76 22.31 -4.21
N ILE A 68 9.76 21.44 -3.19
CA ILE A 68 9.19 21.79 -1.87
C ILE A 68 9.97 22.86 -1.11
N ASP A 69 11.22 23.15 -1.49
CA ASP A 69 12.01 24.21 -0.85
C ASP A 69 11.70 25.59 -1.42
N THR A 70 11.29 25.68 -2.69
CA THR A 70 11.09 26.95 -3.40
C THR A 70 9.64 27.22 -3.81
N HIS A 71 8.83 26.18 -3.97
CA HIS A 71 7.43 26.23 -4.45
C HIS A 71 6.53 25.37 -3.56
N LEU A 72 6.62 25.57 -2.24
CA LEU A 72 5.94 24.73 -1.24
C LEU A 72 4.42 24.78 -1.36
N GLU A 73 3.86 25.96 -1.62
CA GLU A 73 2.40 26.15 -1.71
C GLU A 73 1.84 25.40 -2.92
N GLU A 74 2.48 25.52 -4.07
CA GLU A 74 2.10 24.81 -5.29
C GLU A 74 2.25 23.30 -5.14
N ALA A 75 3.34 22.84 -4.53
CA ALA A 75 3.53 21.43 -4.22
C ALA A 75 2.40 20.89 -3.33
N LYS A 76 2.03 21.62 -2.27
CA LYS A 76 0.94 21.26 -1.36
C LYS A 76 -0.44 21.28 -2.02
N GLN A 77 -0.70 22.18 -2.98
CA GLN A 77 -1.94 22.20 -3.74
C GLN A 77 -2.18 20.88 -4.52
N HIS A 78 -1.09 20.20 -4.89
CA HIS A 78 -1.17 18.93 -5.63
C HIS A 78 -1.13 17.72 -4.73
N LEU A 79 -0.90 17.88 -3.42
CA LEU A 79 -0.68 16.78 -2.48
C LEU A 79 -1.82 16.61 -1.48
N GLY A 80 -2.44 15.44 -1.42
CA GLY A 80 -3.29 14.99 -0.33
C GLY A 80 -2.56 13.98 0.55
N LEU A 81 -2.70 14.09 1.87
CA LEU A 81 -2.10 13.17 2.83
C LEU A 81 -3.15 12.56 3.75
N VAL A 82 -3.14 11.26 3.86
CA VAL A 82 -3.88 10.48 4.86
C VAL A 82 -2.86 9.84 5.80
N PRO A 83 -2.60 10.44 6.97
CA PRO A 83 -1.65 9.88 7.94
C PRO A 83 -2.22 8.65 8.65
N GLN A 84 -1.33 7.89 9.27
CA GLN A 84 -1.68 6.69 10.03
C GLN A 84 -2.59 7.00 11.23
N GLU A 85 -2.35 8.10 11.95
CA GLU A 85 -3.14 8.51 13.10
C GLU A 85 -4.27 9.48 12.73
N PHE A 86 -5.37 9.43 13.48
CA PHE A 86 -6.48 10.37 13.30
C PHE A 86 -6.08 11.75 13.86
N ASN A 87 -6.00 12.74 13.00
CA ASN A 87 -5.54 14.10 13.33
C ASN A 87 -6.60 15.18 13.03
N PHE A 88 -7.85 14.92 13.36
CA PHE A 88 -8.95 15.87 13.27
C PHE A 88 -9.65 16.06 14.63
N ASN A 89 -10.35 17.17 14.79
CA ASN A 89 -11.10 17.47 16.00
C ASN A 89 -12.31 16.53 16.10
N GLN A 90 -12.32 15.65 17.09
CA GLN A 90 -13.36 14.63 17.27
C GLN A 90 -14.71 15.21 17.73
N PHE A 91 -14.78 16.47 18.15
CA PHE A 91 -16.01 17.13 18.57
C PHE A 91 -16.75 17.84 17.43
N GLU A 92 -16.12 17.97 16.27
CA GLU A 92 -16.72 18.49 15.05
C GLU A 92 -17.53 17.42 14.30
N THR A 93 -18.48 17.87 13.50
CA THR A 93 -19.26 16.96 12.64
C THR A 93 -18.41 16.52 11.43
N VAL A 94 -18.82 15.42 10.83
CA VAL A 94 -18.18 14.86 9.63
C VAL A 94 -18.09 15.91 8.52
N GLU A 95 -19.21 16.64 8.25
CA GLU A 95 -19.23 17.69 7.23
C GLU A 95 -18.32 18.88 7.59
N GLN A 96 -18.30 19.28 8.87
CA GLN A 96 -17.43 20.37 9.32
C GLN A 96 -15.97 20.05 9.07
N ILE A 97 -15.51 18.84 9.44
CA ILE A 97 -14.12 18.42 9.26
C ILE A 97 -13.68 18.51 7.79
N VAL A 98 -14.49 18.01 6.86
CA VAL A 98 -14.11 18.03 5.44
C VAL A 98 -14.21 19.41 4.82
N THR A 99 -15.25 20.20 5.17
CA THR A 99 -15.42 21.56 4.62
C THR A 99 -14.38 22.54 5.15
N GLN A 100 -13.97 22.44 6.42
CA GLN A 100 -12.88 23.23 6.97
C GLN A 100 -11.55 22.90 6.27
N GLN A 101 -11.27 21.62 6.01
CA GLN A 101 -10.08 21.23 5.25
C GLN A 101 -10.04 21.89 3.86
N ALA A 102 -11.18 21.92 3.15
CA ALA A 102 -11.30 22.63 1.88
C ALA A 102 -10.94 24.11 1.99
N GLY A 103 -11.37 24.75 3.09
CA GLY A 103 -11.10 26.16 3.38
C GLY A 103 -9.59 26.46 3.52
N TYR A 104 -8.81 25.56 4.11
CA TYR A 104 -7.34 25.74 4.19
C TYR A 104 -6.64 25.77 2.81
N TYR A 105 -7.27 25.19 1.80
CA TYR A 105 -6.78 25.22 0.41
C TYR A 105 -7.47 26.28 -0.46
N GLY A 106 -8.22 27.22 0.15
CA GLY A 106 -8.88 28.31 -0.58
C GLY A 106 -10.11 27.88 -1.40
N VAL A 107 -10.66 26.68 -1.17
CA VAL A 107 -11.87 26.21 -1.86
C VAL A 107 -13.08 26.99 -1.33
N SER A 108 -13.89 27.55 -2.24
CA SER A 108 -15.09 28.31 -1.86
C SER A 108 -16.08 27.44 -1.08
N ARG A 109 -16.86 28.07 -0.20
CA ARG A 109 -17.83 27.34 0.66
C ARG A 109 -18.85 26.53 -0.15
N THR A 110 -19.31 27.04 -1.29
CA THR A 110 -20.25 26.32 -2.16
C THR A 110 -19.60 25.08 -2.73
N LEU A 111 -18.42 25.19 -3.32
CA LEU A 111 -17.69 24.08 -3.90
C LEU A 111 -17.25 23.08 -2.82
N ALA A 112 -16.88 23.54 -1.63
CA ALA A 112 -16.57 22.66 -0.49
C ALA A 112 -17.77 21.77 -0.10
N LYS A 113 -18.99 22.31 -0.09
CA LYS A 113 -20.19 21.53 0.18
C LYS A 113 -20.52 20.51 -0.93
N GLU A 114 -20.33 20.89 -2.18
CA GLU A 114 -20.52 19.98 -3.33
C GLU A 114 -19.53 18.80 -3.25
N ARG A 115 -18.24 19.10 -2.99
CA ARG A 115 -17.19 18.09 -2.81
C ARG A 115 -17.41 17.24 -1.57
N ALA A 116 -17.85 17.83 -0.46
CA ALA A 116 -18.21 17.10 0.74
C ALA A 116 -19.32 16.08 0.44
N LYS A 117 -20.40 16.49 -0.23
CA LYS A 117 -21.46 15.57 -0.65
C LYS A 117 -20.92 14.45 -1.54
N LYS A 118 -20.12 14.78 -2.55
CA LYS A 118 -19.48 13.82 -3.48
C LYS A 118 -18.67 12.77 -2.71
N TYR A 119 -17.66 13.19 -1.96
CA TYR A 119 -16.72 12.26 -1.33
C TYR A 119 -17.29 11.53 -0.13
N LEU A 120 -18.15 12.18 0.68
CA LEU A 120 -18.82 11.49 1.78
C LEU A 120 -19.83 10.45 1.27
N THR A 121 -20.51 10.70 0.13
CA THR A 121 -21.39 9.70 -0.49
C THR A 121 -20.59 8.51 -1.02
N GLN A 122 -19.51 8.76 -1.76
CA GLN A 122 -18.63 7.71 -2.30
C GLN A 122 -17.97 6.85 -1.22
N LEU A 123 -17.74 7.43 -0.04
CA LEU A 123 -17.13 6.76 1.12
C LEU A 123 -18.18 6.31 2.15
N GLU A 124 -19.49 6.31 1.80
CA GLU A 124 -20.60 5.84 2.64
C GLU A 124 -20.67 6.54 4.01
N LEU A 125 -20.41 7.84 4.03
CA LEU A 125 -20.44 8.69 5.23
C LEU A 125 -21.45 9.81 5.15
N TRP A 126 -22.18 9.96 4.03
CA TRP A 126 -23.12 11.09 3.86
C TRP A 126 -24.23 11.09 4.90
N ASP A 127 -24.78 9.91 5.23
CA ASP A 127 -25.85 9.77 6.22
C ASP A 127 -25.37 10.12 7.65
N LYS A 128 -24.04 10.18 7.86
CA LYS A 128 -23.38 10.53 9.09
C LYS A 128 -22.82 11.96 9.11
N LYS A 129 -23.10 12.77 8.10
CA LYS A 129 -22.51 14.10 7.91
C LYS A 129 -22.70 15.06 9.10
N ASP A 130 -23.82 14.95 9.81
CA ASP A 130 -24.16 15.76 10.96
C ASP A 130 -23.72 15.13 12.31
N GLU A 131 -23.21 13.90 12.30
CA GLU A 131 -22.69 13.24 13.49
C GLU A 131 -21.31 13.76 13.86
N ARG A 132 -21.03 13.83 15.17
CA ARG A 132 -19.68 14.16 15.65
C ARG A 132 -18.73 13.00 15.38
N ALA A 133 -17.52 13.32 14.93
CA ALA A 133 -16.54 12.32 14.54
C ALA A 133 -16.13 11.35 15.66
N ARG A 134 -16.25 11.74 16.94
CA ARG A 134 -16.03 10.84 18.08
C ARG A 134 -16.95 9.62 18.08
N ASN A 135 -18.16 9.75 17.52
CA ASN A 135 -19.17 8.68 17.49
C ASN A 135 -18.95 7.67 16.36
N LEU A 136 -18.02 7.96 15.44
CA LEU A 136 -17.72 7.09 14.31
C LEU A 136 -16.86 5.89 14.75
N SER A 137 -17.07 4.74 14.10
CA SER A 137 -16.18 3.59 14.22
C SER A 137 -14.78 3.92 13.68
N GLY A 138 -13.77 3.10 13.98
CA GLY A 138 -12.41 3.27 13.47
C GLY A 138 -12.35 3.28 11.93
N GLY A 139 -13.07 2.38 11.27
CA GLY A 139 -13.16 2.33 9.82
C GLY A 139 -13.86 3.55 9.22
N MET A 140 -14.95 4.05 9.85
CA MET A 140 -15.59 5.29 9.42
C MET A 140 -14.68 6.50 9.57
N LYS A 141 -13.90 6.58 10.66
CA LYS A 141 -12.87 7.61 10.85
C LYS A 141 -11.80 7.54 9.77
N ARG A 142 -11.41 6.34 9.34
CA ARG A 142 -10.44 6.15 8.27
C ARG A 142 -10.97 6.65 6.94
N ARG A 143 -12.22 6.32 6.60
CA ARG A 143 -12.91 6.85 5.41
C ARG A 143 -13.03 8.38 5.44
N LEU A 144 -13.32 8.95 6.60
CA LEU A 144 -13.37 10.41 6.80
C LEU A 144 -12.03 11.07 6.51
N MET A 145 -10.91 10.46 6.94
CA MET A 145 -9.56 10.96 6.63
C MET A 145 -9.29 11.00 5.12
N ILE A 146 -9.73 9.98 4.38
CA ILE A 146 -9.60 9.94 2.92
C ILE A 146 -10.47 11.04 2.29
N ALA A 147 -11.75 11.16 2.68
CA ALA A 147 -12.63 12.22 2.22
C ALA A 147 -11.99 13.60 2.42
N ARG A 148 -11.46 13.84 3.62
CA ARG A 148 -10.79 15.10 3.98
C ARG A 148 -9.59 15.40 3.08
N ALA A 149 -8.75 14.40 2.80
CA ALA A 149 -7.57 14.57 1.96
C ALA A 149 -7.91 14.88 0.49
N LEU A 150 -9.10 14.54 0.03
CA LEU A 150 -9.57 14.77 -1.34
C LEU A 150 -10.27 16.10 -1.55
N MET A 151 -10.54 16.90 -0.50
CA MET A 151 -11.39 18.09 -0.58
C MET A 151 -10.85 19.20 -1.51
N HIS A 152 -9.55 19.29 -1.70
CA HIS A 152 -8.91 20.23 -2.62
C HIS A 152 -8.59 19.60 -3.98
N GLU A 153 -9.02 18.35 -4.24
CA GLU A 153 -8.79 17.57 -5.46
C GLU A 153 -7.30 17.47 -5.84
N PRO A 154 -6.48 16.87 -4.94
CA PRO A 154 -5.06 16.71 -5.20
C PRO A 154 -4.81 15.77 -6.39
N LYS A 155 -3.67 15.96 -7.07
CA LYS A 155 -3.22 15.06 -8.14
C LYS A 155 -2.38 13.88 -7.63
N LEU A 156 -1.83 14.02 -6.41
CA LEU A 156 -1.08 12.99 -5.69
C LEU A 156 -1.73 12.76 -4.31
N LEU A 157 -2.11 11.54 -4.01
CA LEU A 157 -2.62 11.13 -2.71
C LEU A 157 -1.64 10.18 -2.05
N ILE A 158 -1.14 10.51 -0.87
CA ILE A 158 -0.31 9.64 -0.05
C ILE A 158 -1.17 9.06 1.08
N LEU A 159 -1.13 7.75 1.22
CA LEU A 159 -1.89 6.99 2.20
C LEU A 159 -0.91 6.22 3.08
N ASP A 160 -0.81 6.60 4.36
CA ASP A 160 0.05 5.91 5.34
C ASP A 160 -0.79 4.90 6.13
N GLU A 161 -0.65 3.61 5.78
CA GLU A 161 -1.40 2.49 6.36
C GLU A 161 -2.93 2.68 6.40
N PRO A 162 -3.58 2.95 5.24
CA PRO A 162 -4.98 3.40 5.22
C PRO A 162 -5.98 2.36 5.72
N THR A 163 -5.64 1.07 5.72
CA THR A 163 -6.54 -0.01 6.11
C THR A 163 -6.13 -0.71 7.41
N ALA A 164 -5.18 -0.13 8.15
CA ALA A 164 -4.76 -0.69 9.45
C ALA A 164 -5.93 -0.74 10.44
N GLY A 165 -6.19 -1.92 11.02
CA GLY A 165 -7.26 -2.13 11.98
C GLY A 165 -8.69 -2.07 11.40
N VAL A 166 -8.83 -2.19 10.09
CA VAL A 166 -10.11 -2.21 9.38
C VAL A 166 -10.51 -3.65 9.05
N ASP A 167 -11.80 -3.98 9.19
CA ASP A 167 -12.33 -5.30 8.82
C ASP A 167 -12.26 -5.57 7.30
N ILE A 168 -12.44 -6.83 6.91
CA ILE A 168 -12.23 -7.28 5.53
C ILE A 168 -13.20 -6.62 4.54
N GLU A 169 -14.48 -6.47 4.88
CA GLU A 169 -15.48 -5.90 3.97
C GLU A 169 -15.20 -4.42 3.73
N LEU A 170 -14.95 -3.69 4.80
CA LEU A 170 -14.63 -2.27 4.73
C LEU A 170 -13.29 -2.03 4.00
N ARG A 171 -12.28 -2.90 4.19
CA ARG A 171 -11.02 -2.85 3.46
C ARG A 171 -11.26 -2.99 1.95
N ARG A 172 -12.08 -3.95 1.52
CA ARG A 172 -12.41 -4.17 0.09
C ARG A 172 -13.14 -2.97 -0.51
N SER A 173 -14.09 -2.38 0.21
CA SER A 173 -14.81 -1.17 -0.27
C SER A 173 -13.84 0.01 -0.44
N MET A 174 -12.89 0.19 0.49
CA MET A 174 -11.84 1.20 0.37
C MET A 174 -10.91 0.94 -0.82
N TRP A 175 -10.52 -0.30 -1.07
CA TRP A 175 -9.71 -0.66 -2.24
C TRP A 175 -10.43 -0.32 -3.54
N THR A 176 -11.70 -0.66 -3.66
CA THR A 176 -12.52 -0.32 -4.84
C THR A 176 -12.57 1.19 -5.05
N PHE A 177 -12.79 1.97 -3.99
CA PHE A 177 -12.77 3.43 -4.06
C PHE A 177 -11.42 3.97 -4.51
N LEU A 178 -10.31 3.50 -3.92
CA LEU A 178 -8.96 3.95 -4.28
C LEU A 178 -8.60 3.60 -5.73
N GLN A 179 -8.99 2.42 -6.22
CA GLN A 179 -8.82 2.05 -7.62
C GLN A 179 -9.62 2.97 -8.56
N GLU A 180 -10.83 3.36 -8.15
CA GLU A 180 -11.67 4.24 -8.96
C GLU A 180 -11.08 5.64 -9.09
N ILE A 181 -10.64 6.26 -7.98
CA ILE A 181 -10.00 7.58 -8.05
C ILE A 181 -8.66 7.55 -8.79
N ASN A 182 -7.92 6.43 -8.72
CA ASN A 182 -6.70 6.24 -9.51
C ASN A 182 -7.00 6.14 -11.01
N ARG A 183 -8.08 5.44 -11.42
CA ARG A 183 -8.54 5.41 -12.83
C ARG A 183 -8.95 6.80 -13.32
N GLN A 184 -9.45 7.66 -12.43
CA GLN A 184 -9.77 9.07 -12.73
C GLN A 184 -8.50 9.95 -12.86
N GLY A 185 -7.31 9.39 -12.65
CA GLY A 185 -6.03 10.04 -12.90
C GLY A 185 -5.30 10.52 -11.65
N ILE A 186 -5.82 10.30 -10.44
CA ILE A 186 -5.09 10.61 -9.20
C ILE A 186 -3.95 9.62 -9.04
N THR A 187 -2.73 10.12 -8.87
CA THR A 187 -1.57 9.29 -8.50
C THR A 187 -1.69 8.90 -7.04
N ILE A 188 -1.43 7.64 -6.71
CA ILE A 188 -1.53 7.18 -5.33
C ILE A 188 -0.19 6.57 -4.88
N ILE A 189 0.30 6.98 -3.71
CA ILE A 189 1.39 6.33 -3.00
C ILE A 189 0.81 5.71 -1.73
N LEU A 190 1.02 4.42 -1.56
CA LEU A 190 0.50 3.63 -0.46
C LEU A 190 1.65 3.07 0.37
N THR A 191 1.65 3.30 1.68
CA THR A 191 2.41 2.45 2.60
C THR A 191 1.47 1.47 3.26
N THR A 192 1.92 0.24 3.42
CA THR A 192 1.15 -0.79 4.11
C THR A 192 2.08 -1.87 4.66
N HIS A 193 1.66 -2.56 5.69
CA HIS A 193 2.25 -3.81 6.14
C HIS A 193 1.43 -5.03 5.67
N TYR A 194 0.27 -4.80 5.04
CA TYR A 194 -0.53 -5.84 4.37
C TYR A 194 -0.05 -5.98 2.92
N LEU A 195 0.82 -6.96 2.67
CA LEU A 195 1.43 -7.14 1.36
C LEU A 195 0.40 -7.50 0.28
N GLU A 196 -0.70 -8.17 0.64
CA GLU A 196 -1.85 -8.40 -0.23
C GLU A 196 -2.43 -7.10 -0.79
N GLU A 197 -2.54 -6.06 0.05
CA GLU A 197 -3.02 -4.74 -0.37
C GLU A 197 -2.13 -4.12 -1.44
N ALA A 198 -0.80 -4.19 -1.25
CA ALA A 198 0.16 -3.71 -2.23
C ALA A 198 0.09 -4.48 -3.54
N GLU A 199 -0.01 -5.82 -3.47
CA GLU A 199 -0.11 -6.69 -4.65
C GLU A 199 -1.39 -6.44 -5.46
N MET A 200 -2.52 -6.25 -4.77
CA MET A 200 -3.83 -6.04 -5.40
C MET A 200 -4.01 -4.65 -6.00
N LEU A 201 -3.40 -3.63 -5.42
CA LEU A 201 -3.64 -2.24 -5.80
C LEU A 201 -2.53 -1.62 -6.65
N CYS A 202 -1.26 -1.97 -6.37
CA CYS A 202 -0.13 -1.20 -6.86
C CYS A 202 0.48 -1.81 -8.12
N ARG A 203 0.80 -0.96 -9.10
CA ARG A 203 1.52 -1.37 -10.32
C ARG A 203 3.03 -1.38 -10.13
N ASN A 204 3.53 -0.45 -9.34
CA ASN A 204 4.96 -0.31 -9.05
C ASN A 204 5.20 -0.30 -7.54
N ILE A 205 6.42 -0.65 -7.15
CA ILE A 205 6.78 -0.87 -5.76
C ILE A 205 8.22 -0.41 -5.50
N GLY A 206 8.40 0.27 -4.38
CA GLY A 206 9.71 0.53 -3.78
C GLY A 206 9.80 -0.12 -2.41
N ILE A 207 10.93 -0.74 -2.12
CA ILE A 207 11.21 -1.33 -0.81
C ILE A 207 12.33 -0.53 -0.15
N ILE A 208 12.02 0.07 1.00
CA ILE A 208 13.00 0.78 1.82
C ILE A 208 13.45 -0.12 2.96
N GLN A 209 14.75 -0.18 3.19
CA GLN A 209 15.37 -0.87 4.33
C GLN A 209 16.52 -0.03 4.88
N ARG A 210 16.54 0.17 6.20
CA ARG A 210 17.61 0.92 6.90
C ARG A 210 17.97 2.28 6.27
N GLY A 211 16.96 2.96 5.72
CA GLY A 211 17.09 4.28 5.09
C GLY A 211 17.56 4.26 3.63
N GLU A 212 17.64 3.10 3.00
CA GLU A 212 18.03 2.92 1.61
C GLU A 212 16.90 2.29 0.80
N LEU A 213 16.76 2.66 -0.47
CA LEU A 213 15.81 2.05 -1.41
C LEU A 213 16.50 0.84 -2.04
N ILE A 214 16.19 -0.37 -1.55
CA ILE A 214 16.82 -1.62 -2.00
C ILE A 214 16.17 -2.19 -3.25
N GLU A 215 14.93 -1.84 -3.53
CA GLU A 215 14.20 -2.27 -4.72
C GLU A 215 13.28 -1.16 -5.21
N ASN A 216 13.23 -0.96 -6.53
CA ASN A 216 12.33 -0.01 -7.19
C ASN A 216 11.96 -0.55 -8.58
N THR A 217 10.81 -1.19 -8.69
CA THR A 217 10.43 -1.92 -9.91
C THR A 217 8.92 -2.07 -10.05
N SER A 218 8.46 -2.68 -11.16
CA SER A 218 7.04 -3.03 -11.28
C SER A 218 6.70 -4.23 -10.38
N MET A 219 5.47 -4.27 -9.87
CA MET A 219 4.95 -5.40 -9.10
C MET A 219 5.14 -6.72 -9.85
N LYS A 220 4.83 -6.73 -11.15
CA LYS A 220 5.02 -7.91 -12.01
C LYS A 220 6.49 -8.35 -12.09
N SER A 221 7.42 -7.40 -12.26
CA SER A 221 8.86 -7.72 -12.32
C SER A 221 9.37 -8.24 -10.99
N LEU A 222 8.89 -7.67 -9.88
CA LEU A 222 9.25 -8.12 -8.55
C LEU A 222 8.77 -9.56 -8.30
N LEU A 223 7.49 -9.84 -8.54
CA LEU A 223 6.93 -11.19 -8.38
C LEU A 223 7.57 -12.23 -9.30
N ASN A 224 8.08 -11.80 -10.46
CA ASN A 224 8.83 -12.68 -11.35
C ASN A 224 10.21 -13.09 -10.82
N LYS A 225 10.75 -12.40 -9.81
CA LYS A 225 12.01 -12.79 -9.13
C LYS A 225 11.84 -14.00 -8.20
N LEU A 226 10.62 -14.36 -7.83
CA LEU A 226 10.36 -15.61 -7.11
C LEU A 226 10.73 -16.78 -8.02
N GLN A 227 11.70 -17.57 -7.59
CA GLN A 227 12.11 -18.79 -8.28
C GLN A 227 11.32 -20.00 -7.81
N VAL A 228 10.81 -19.96 -6.60
CA VAL A 228 10.09 -21.06 -5.94
C VAL A 228 8.71 -20.58 -5.52
N GLU A 229 7.71 -21.41 -5.74
CA GLU A 229 6.34 -21.21 -5.28
C GLU A 229 5.93 -22.36 -4.38
N THR A 230 5.29 -22.04 -3.23
CA THR A 230 4.79 -23.06 -2.30
C THR A 230 3.27 -23.17 -2.40
N PHE A 231 2.79 -24.36 -2.70
CA PHE A 231 1.37 -24.67 -2.81
C PHE A 231 0.93 -25.63 -1.71
N ILE A 232 -0.31 -25.49 -1.26
CA ILE A 232 -1.02 -26.46 -0.44
C ILE A 232 -2.09 -27.07 -1.34
N LEU A 233 -2.04 -28.41 -1.48
CA LEU A 233 -3.02 -29.21 -2.20
C LEU A 233 -3.84 -30.00 -1.18
N ASP A 234 -5.15 -29.80 -1.14
CA ASP A 234 -6.06 -30.60 -0.33
C ASP A 234 -6.47 -31.81 -1.17
N LEU A 235 -6.37 -33.02 -0.61
CA LEU A 235 -6.50 -34.27 -1.32
C LEU A 235 -7.76 -35.03 -0.87
N ASP A 236 -8.25 -35.95 -1.70
CA ASP A 236 -9.37 -36.86 -1.35
C ASP A 236 -8.94 -38.11 -0.55
N THR A 237 -7.69 -38.15 -0.11
CA THR A 237 -7.14 -39.23 0.71
C THR A 237 -6.45 -38.67 1.96
N SER A 238 -6.45 -39.46 3.03
CA SER A 238 -5.62 -39.24 4.23
C SER A 238 -4.41 -40.18 4.27
N GLU A 239 -4.21 -41.01 3.22
CA GLU A 239 -3.02 -41.84 3.11
C GLU A 239 -1.80 -41.03 2.73
N SER A 240 -0.62 -41.54 3.11
CA SER A 240 0.66 -40.87 2.80
C SER A 240 0.91 -40.85 1.28
N VAL A 241 1.28 -39.70 0.77
CA VAL A 241 1.57 -39.45 -0.65
C VAL A 241 3.06 -39.70 -0.90
N PRO A 242 3.45 -40.58 -1.82
CA PRO A 242 4.84 -40.79 -2.17
C PRO A 242 5.52 -39.49 -2.58
N GLN A 243 6.85 -39.41 -2.42
CA GLN A 243 7.61 -38.23 -2.86
C GLN A 243 7.41 -38.03 -4.36
N LEU A 244 6.82 -36.89 -4.73
CA LEU A 244 6.56 -36.50 -6.11
C LEU A 244 7.85 -36.04 -6.80
N GLN A 245 8.01 -36.39 -8.07
CA GLN A 245 9.16 -35.98 -8.87
C GLN A 245 9.05 -34.50 -9.24
N GLY A 246 10.18 -33.81 -9.26
CA GLY A 246 10.21 -32.39 -9.61
C GLY A 246 9.81 -31.44 -8.50
N VAL A 247 9.42 -31.94 -7.32
CA VAL A 247 9.09 -31.15 -6.14
C VAL A 247 10.36 -30.94 -5.31
N LEU A 248 10.71 -29.68 -5.03
CA LEU A 248 11.90 -29.33 -4.23
C LEU A 248 11.74 -29.76 -2.78
N LYS A 249 10.54 -29.60 -2.24
CA LYS A 249 10.18 -30.01 -0.89
C LYS A 249 8.72 -30.44 -0.84
N GLN A 250 8.45 -31.53 -0.12
CA GLN A 250 7.12 -32.03 0.14
C GLN A 250 6.97 -32.25 1.65
N SER A 251 5.88 -31.78 2.22
CA SER A 251 5.49 -32.08 3.59
C SER A 251 4.01 -32.39 3.65
N GLU A 252 3.65 -33.37 4.49
CA GLU A 252 2.29 -33.83 4.64
C GLU A 252 1.63 -33.25 5.88
N LYS A 253 0.35 -32.97 5.73
CA LYS A 253 -0.58 -32.70 6.82
C LYS A 253 -1.83 -33.53 6.56
N GLU A 254 -2.60 -33.77 7.58
CA GLU A 254 -3.82 -34.57 7.48
C GLU A 254 -4.72 -34.09 6.32
N GLY A 255 -4.88 -34.95 5.28
CA GLY A 255 -5.67 -34.63 4.08
C GLY A 255 -5.10 -33.59 3.13
N SER A 256 -3.87 -33.17 3.31
CA SER A 256 -3.23 -32.19 2.41
C SER A 256 -1.73 -32.39 2.28
N ILE A 257 -1.17 -31.98 1.15
CA ILE A 257 0.28 -31.89 0.95
C ILE A 257 0.70 -30.45 0.68
N GLU A 258 1.83 -30.06 1.24
CA GLU A 258 2.52 -28.82 0.94
C GLU A 258 3.70 -29.12 0.04
N ILE A 259 3.78 -28.47 -1.12
CA ILE A 259 4.79 -28.69 -2.13
C ILE A 259 5.50 -27.36 -2.49
N GLU A 260 6.82 -27.40 -2.60
CA GLU A 260 7.64 -26.33 -3.14
C GLU A 260 8.08 -26.69 -4.56
N LEU A 261 7.73 -25.84 -5.54
CA LEU A 261 8.06 -26.04 -6.94
C LEU A 261 8.96 -24.92 -7.44
N ASP A 262 9.96 -25.26 -8.25
CA ASP A 262 10.65 -24.28 -9.09
C ASP A 262 9.69 -23.78 -10.17
N LYS A 263 9.74 -22.50 -10.48
CA LYS A 263 8.84 -21.84 -11.43
C LYS A 263 8.96 -22.39 -12.87
N THR A 264 10.07 -23.05 -13.17
CA THR A 264 10.29 -23.74 -14.45
C THR A 264 9.57 -25.10 -14.52
N GLN A 265 9.16 -25.64 -13.38
CA GLN A 265 8.41 -26.88 -13.29
C GLN A 265 6.92 -26.58 -13.21
N GLY A 266 6.16 -27.18 -14.10
CA GLY A 266 4.73 -26.96 -14.18
C GLY A 266 3.96 -27.74 -13.11
N LEU A 267 2.93 -27.15 -12.54
CA LEU A 267 1.95 -27.84 -11.68
C LEU A 267 1.30 -29.06 -12.41
N ASN A 268 1.26 -29.04 -13.74
CA ASN A 268 0.69 -30.13 -14.52
C ASN A 268 1.38 -31.49 -14.25
N ASP A 269 2.70 -31.49 -14.08
CA ASP A 269 3.45 -32.72 -13.81
C ASP A 269 3.07 -33.29 -12.44
N VAL A 270 2.86 -32.43 -11.44
CA VAL A 270 2.38 -32.82 -10.10
C VAL A 270 0.97 -33.40 -10.17
N PHE A 271 0.06 -32.73 -10.88
CA PHE A 271 -1.31 -33.25 -11.03
C PHE A 271 -1.35 -34.58 -11.79
N SER A 272 -0.49 -34.77 -12.81
CA SER A 272 -0.39 -36.01 -13.55
C SER A 272 0.06 -37.16 -12.64
N GLN A 273 1.12 -36.94 -11.84
CA GLN A 273 1.60 -37.93 -10.89
C GLN A 273 0.54 -38.32 -9.82
N LEU A 274 -0.17 -37.29 -9.27
CA LEU A 274 -1.26 -37.58 -8.32
C LEU A 274 -2.40 -38.37 -8.98
N THR A 275 -2.73 -38.05 -10.23
CA THR A 275 -3.76 -38.78 -10.99
C THR A 275 -3.36 -40.25 -11.25
N GLU A 276 -2.08 -40.51 -11.59
CA GLU A 276 -1.54 -41.88 -11.78
C GLU A 276 -1.56 -42.65 -10.47
N LEU A 277 -1.42 -42.01 -9.32
CA LEU A 277 -1.58 -42.62 -7.99
C LEU A 277 -3.04 -42.79 -7.58
N GLY A 278 -4.01 -42.38 -8.41
CA GLY A 278 -5.44 -42.43 -8.10
C GLY A 278 -5.92 -41.35 -7.11
N ILE A 279 -5.09 -40.40 -6.80
CA ILE A 279 -5.36 -39.33 -5.81
C ILE A 279 -5.94 -38.10 -6.53
N LYS A 280 -7.07 -37.59 -6.04
CA LYS A 280 -7.69 -36.37 -6.58
C LYS A 280 -7.33 -35.15 -5.73
N VAL A 281 -6.99 -34.05 -6.40
CA VAL A 281 -6.83 -32.75 -5.76
C VAL A 281 -8.20 -32.10 -5.65
N LEU A 282 -8.64 -31.84 -4.43
CA LEU A 282 -9.93 -31.21 -4.10
C LEU A 282 -9.84 -29.69 -4.17
N SER A 283 -8.74 -29.13 -3.69
CA SER A 283 -8.47 -27.70 -3.78
C SER A 283 -6.96 -27.42 -3.86
N MET A 284 -6.60 -26.24 -4.36
CA MET A 284 -5.24 -25.75 -4.40
C MET A 284 -5.20 -24.30 -3.96
N ARG A 285 -4.22 -23.96 -3.12
CA ARG A 285 -3.95 -22.57 -2.74
C ARG A 285 -2.47 -22.34 -2.56
N ASN A 286 -2.02 -21.10 -2.75
CA ASN A 286 -0.67 -20.73 -2.36
C ASN A 286 -0.57 -20.75 -0.83
N LYS A 287 0.56 -21.20 -0.28
CA LYS A 287 0.80 -21.25 1.17
C LYS A 287 0.88 -19.86 1.78
N ALA A 288 1.58 -18.94 1.12
CA ALA A 288 1.72 -17.55 1.51
C ALA A 288 1.45 -16.63 0.32
N ASN A 289 1.22 -15.36 0.61
CA ASN A 289 1.20 -14.33 -0.42
C ASN A 289 2.59 -14.26 -1.06
N ARG A 290 2.66 -14.29 -2.41
CA ARG A 290 3.93 -14.27 -3.18
C ARG A 290 4.83 -13.11 -2.81
N LEU A 291 4.23 -11.93 -2.60
CA LEU A 291 4.97 -10.74 -2.20
C LEU A 291 5.54 -10.89 -0.80
N GLU A 292 4.86 -11.61 0.11
CA GLU A 292 5.33 -11.85 1.48
C GLU A 292 6.60 -12.72 1.49
N GLU A 293 6.62 -13.83 0.74
CA GLU A 293 7.79 -14.69 0.62
C GLU A 293 9.00 -13.90 0.10
N LEU A 294 8.80 -13.10 -0.93
CA LEU A 294 9.84 -12.30 -1.54
C LEU A 294 10.31 -11.17 -0.63
N PHE A 295 9.39 -10.48 0.03
CA PHE A 295 9.70 -9.42 0.98
C PHE A 295 10.57 -9.94 2.14
N VAL A 296 10.20 -11.10 2.70
CA VAL A 296 10.97 -11.76 3.76
C VAL A 296 12.37 -12.15 3.28
N SER A 297 12.51 -12.65 2.06
CA SER A 297 13.82 -13.00 1.48
C SER A 297 14.71 -11.78 1.27
N LEU A 298 14.17 -10.69 0.73
CA LEU A 298 14.90 -9.45 0.48
C LEU A 298 15.36 -8.78 1.79
N VAL A 299 14.50 -8.80 2.82
CA VAL A 299 14.79 -8.16 4.11
C VAL A 299 15.75 -9.03 4.97
N LYS A 300 15.77 -10.36 4.79
CA LYS A 300 16.66 -11.28 5.55
C LYS A 300 18.04 -11.44 4.96
N ASN A 301 18.21 -11.34 3.64
CA ASN A 301 19.48 -11.64 2.95
C ASN A 301 20.58 -10.58 3.12
N GLU A 302 20.32 -9.49 3.86
CA GLU A 302 21.32 -8.45 4.18
C GLU A 302 21.67 -8.43 5.67
N LYS A 303 22.01 -9.60 6.23
CA LYS A 303 22.66 -9.70 7.54
C LYS A 303 24.16 -9.77 7.42
#